data_0e29cc45ba35d5df39e374d3e0301988
#
_entry.id   0e29cc45ba35d5df39e374d3e0301988
#
_cell.length_a   1.000
_cell.length_b   1.000
_cell.length_c   1.000
_cell.angle_alpha   90.00
_cell.angle_beta   90.00
_cell.angle_gamma   90.00
#
_symmetry.space_group_name_H-M   'P 1'
#
loop_
_entity.id
_entity.type
_entity.pdbx_description
1 polymer ?
#
loop_
_entity_poly.entity_id
_entity_poly.type
_entity_poly.pdbx_seq_one_letter_code
_entity_poly.pdbx_strand_id
1 'polypeptide(L)'
;IMDLNQYAKQLSAYSIPYNELYDTMKRLADISAGVGVDMGRIILAYGQIKAAKFLKGTELRQLTEANIPMVDKLAERFSKLEGRIVSAGEVLDMISKKKVTFEDVKDVLWELTDDGGMFNNMQEVLSESVKSKWKNLADAIDIMLGDIAESMGSTLKWTAESLTTLAQNWKEVVPAIEAAVGAFGVYKVAT
;
A
#
# COMPACT_ATOMS: atom_id res chain seq x y z
N ILE A 1 -5.68 -20.51 2.18
CA ILE A 1 -4.46 -20.23 2.96
C ILE A 1 -3.93 -18.93 2.45
N MET A 2 -3.93 -17.90 3.31
CA MET A 2 -3.43 -16.57 2.96
C MET A 2 -1.92 -16.67 2.73
N ASP A 3 -1.45 -16.44 1.49
CA ASP A 3 -0.03 -16.38 1.17
C ASP A 3 0.44 -14.91 1.23
N LEU A 4 0.84 -14.48 2.42
CA LEU A 4 1.29 -13.11 2.66
C LEU A 4 2.54 -12.75 1.84
N ASN A 5 3.42 -13.72 1.58
CA ASN A 5 4.61 -13.50 0.77
C ASN A 5 4.25 -13.20 -0.69
N GLN A 6 3.22 -13.87 -1.22
CA GLN A 6 2.74 -13.60 -2.56
C GLN A 6 2.14 -12.18 -2.66
N TYR A 7 1.36 -11.77 -1.66
CA TYR A 7 0.77 -10.42 -1.62
C TYR A 7 1.83 -9.33 -1.47
N ALA A 8 2.88 -9.55 -0.67
CA ALA A 8 4.00 -8.64 -0.56
C ALA A 8 4.72 -8.46 -1.91
N LYS A 9 4.99 -9.57 -2.64
CA LYS A 9 5.57 -9.52 -3.99
C LYS A 9 4.68 -8.76 -4.97
N GLN A 10 3.36 -8.96 -4.89
CA GLN A 10 2.41 -8.27 -5.76
C GLN A 10 2.41 -6.76 -5.50
N LEU A 11 2.38 -6.32 -4.24
CA LEU A 11 2.47 -4.90 -3.89
C LEU A 11 3.80 -4.27 -4.30
N SER A 12 4.92 -5.00 -4.13
CA SER A 12 6.23 -4.56 -4.61
C SER A 12 6.25 -4.35 -6.13
N ALA A 13 5.58 -5.23 -6.89
CA ALA A 13 5.45 -5.09 -8.34
C ALA A 13 4.68 -3.82 -8.74
N TYR A 14 3.81 -3.30 -7.87
CA TYR A 14 3.15 -2.00 -8.04
C TYR A 14 3.95 -0.82 -7.47
N SER A 15 5.23 -1.03 -7.18
CA SER A 15 6.12 0.00 -6.65
C SER A 15 5.68 0.58 -5.29
N ILE A 16 5.12 -0.28 -4.43
CA ILE A 16 4.95 0.06 -3.02
C ILE A 16 6.31 -0.07 -2.34
N PRO A 17 6.81 0.98 -1.66
CA PRO A 17 8.10 0.96 -0.99
C PRO A 17 8.18 -0.14 0.08
N TYR A 18 9.33 -0.80 0.22
CA TYR A 18 9.50 -1.91 1.15
C TYR A 18 9.20 -1.54 2.61
N ASN A 19 9.56 -0.32 3.00
CA ASN A 19 9.24 0.21 4.34
C ASN A 19 7.74 0.45 4.58
N GLU A 20 6.93 0.57 3.53
CA GLU A 20 5.47 0.71 3.62
C GLU A 20 4.73 -0.63 3.44
N LEU A 21 5.41 -1.69 2.96
CA LEU A 21 4.76 -2.96 2.60
C LEU A 21 4.00 -3.58 3.77
N TYR A 22 4.64 -3.67 4.93
CA TYR A 22 4.05 -4.30 6.10
C TYR A 22 2.78 -3.56 6.56
N ASP A 23 2.86 -2.23 6.71
CA ASP A 23 1.72 -1.41 7.12
C ASP A 23 0.60 -1.44 6.07
N THR A 24 0.95 -1.29 4.78
CA THR A 24 0.00 -1.39 3.68
C THR A 24 -0.72 -2.74 3.70
N MET A 25 0.03 -3.84 3.84
CA MET A 25 -0.56 -5.18 3.89
C MET A 25 -1.46 -5.37 5.10
N LYS A 26 -1.05 -4.89 6.29
CA LYS A 26 -1.84 -4.97 7.51
C LYS A 26 -3.19 -4.27 7.32
N ARG A 27 -3.18 -3.05 6.79
CA ARG A 27 -4.39 -2.26 6.53
C ARG A 27 -5.30 -2.90 5.49
N LEU A 28 -4.75 -3.40 4.39
CA LEU A 28 -5.56 -4.09 3.37
C LEU A 28 -6.13 -5.41 3.90
N ALA A 29 -5.43 -6.08 4.83
CA ALA A 29 -5.95 -7.26 5.51
C ALA A 29 -7.08 -6.91 6.49
N ASP A 30 -6.98 -5.79 7.21
CA ASP A 30 -8.05 -5.30 8.08
C ASP A 30 -9.32 -5.01 7.27
N ILE A 31 -9.19 -4.35 6.12
CA ILE A 31 -10.30 -4.14 5.19
C ILE A 31 -10.86 -5.47 4.71
N SER A 32 -10.01 -6.38 4.23
CA SER A 32 -10.39 -7.72 3.75
C SER A 32 -11.19 -8.48 4.82
N ALA A 33 -10.72 -8.46 6.06
CA ALA A 33 -11.40 -9.08 7.19
C ALA A 33 -12.76 -8.42 7.49
N GLY A 34 -12.82 -7.10 7.46
CA GLY A 34 -14.02 -6.34 7.75
C GLY A 34 -15.13 -6.49 6.71
N VAL A 35 -14.77 -6.58 5.43
CA VAL A 35 -15.73 -6.75 4.32
C VAL A 35 -15.98 -8.22 3.93
N GLY A 36 -15.17 -9.17 4.45
CA GLY A 36 -15.29 -10.59 4.12
C GLY A 36 -14.89 -10.94 2.68
N VAL A 37 -14.03 -10.14 2.04
CA VAL A 37 -13.58 -10.33 0.66
C VAL A 37 -12.11 -10.75 0.64
N ASP A 38 -11.73 -11.58 -0.33
CA ASP A 38 -10.33 -12.00 -0.50
C ASP A 38 -9.38 -10.82 -0.63
N MET A 39 -8.30 -10.85 0.16
CA MET A 39 -7.31 -9.77 0.21
C MET A 39 -6.65 -9.52 -1.15
N GLY A 40 -6.45 -10.55 -1.96
CA GLY A 40 -5.85 -10.42 -3.29
C GLY A 40 -6.67 -9.54 -4.23
N ARG A 41 -8.01 -9.54 -4.11
CA ARG A 41 -8.87 -8.63 -4.89
C ARG A 41 -8.67 -7.18 -4.50
N ILE A 42 -8.53 -6.91 -3.21
CA ILE A 42 -8.30 -5.55 -2.68
C ILE A 42 -6.91 -5.06 -3.07
N ILE A 43 -5.88 -5.92 -2.94
CA ILE A 43 -4.51 -5.64 -3.38
C ILE A 43 -4.45 -5.34 -4.87
N LEU A 44 -5.18 -6.10 -5.70
CA LEU A 44 -5.23 -5.87 -7.14
C LEU A 44 -5.80 -4.50 -7.46
N ALA A 45 -6.95 -4.14 -6.89
CA ALA A 45 -7.56 -2.82 -7.09
C ALA A 45 -6.63 -1.69 -6.62
N TYR A 46 -6.07 -1.82 -5.42
CA TYR A 46 -5.12 -0.86 -4.86
C TYR A 46 -3.89 -0.66 -5.75
N GLY A 47 -3.28 -1.77 -6.19
CA GLY A 47 -2.11 -1.73 -7.06
C GLY A 47 -2.41 -1.13 -8.44
N GLN A 48 -3.56 -1.43 -9.02
CA GLN A 48 -3.99 -0.84 -10.29
C GLN A 48 -4.20 0.67 -10.19
N ILE A 49 -4.77 1.16 -9.07
CA ILE A 49 -4.92 2.59 -8.80
C ILE A 49 -3.53 3.24 -8.63
N LYS A 50 -2.61 2.59 -7.90
CA LYS A 50 -1.22 3.06 -7.76
C LYS A 50 -0.53 3.21 -9.10
N ALA A 51 -0.60 2.19 -9.94
CA ALA A 51 0.02 2.19 -11.27
C ALA A 51 -0.58 3.27 -12.18
N ALA A 52 -1.89 3.48 -12.11
CA ALA A 52 -2.58 4.52 -12.87
C ALA A 52 -2.36 5.94 -12.32
N LYS A 53 -1.99 6.08 -11.03
CA LYS A 53 -1.88 7.32 -10.25
C LYS A 53 -3.22 8.02 -9.96
N PHE A 54 -4.34 7.49 -10.40
CA PHE A 54 -5.68 8.00 -10.15
C PHE A 54 -6.71 6.87 -10.15
N LEU A 55 -7.84 7.11 -9.49
CA LEU A 55 -8.96 6.17 -9.43
C LEU A 55 -9.74 6.20 -10.75
N LYS A 56 -9.97 5.02 -11.34
CA LYS A 56 -10.84 4.85 -12.52
C LYS A 56 -12.16 4.18 -12.11
N GLY A 57 -13.15 4.26 -12.98
CA GLY A 57 -14.44 3.62 -12.74
C GLY A 57 -14.35 2.09 -12.61
N THR A 58 -13.37 1.44 -13.24
CA THR A 58 -13.13 -0.01 -13.12
C THR A 58 -12.70 -0.41 -11.71
N GLU A 59 -11.72 0.29 -11.13
CA GLU A 59 -11.22 0.03 -9.79
C GLU A 59 -12.23 0.48 -8.74
N LEU A 60 -12.93 1.62 -8.97
CA LEU A 60 -14.05 2.03 -8.11
C LEU A 60 -15.09 0.93 -8.01
N ARG A 61 -15.50 0.32 -9.14
CA ARG A 61 -16.45 -0.79 -9.14
C ARG A 61 -15.93 -1.99 -8.34
N GLN A 62 -14.64 -2.35 -8.49
CA GLN A 62 -14.04 -3.44 -7.70
C GLN A 62 -14.12 -3.18 -6.19
N LEU A 63 -13.84 -1.93 -5.75
CA LEU A 63 -13.92 -1.52 -4.36
C LEU A 63 -15.38 -1.53 -3.87
N THR A 64 -16.32 -1.05 -4.69
CA THR A 64 -17.76 -1.04 -4.36
C THR A 64 -18.33 -2.46 -4.26
N GLU A 65 -17.96 -3.35 -5.18
CA GLU A 65 -18.34 -4.78 -5.14
C GLU A 65 -17.74 -5.50 -3.92
N ALA A 66 -16.64 -5.00 -3.40
CA ALA A 66 -16.04 -5.42 -2.13
C ALA A 66 -16.69 -4.77 -0.90
N ASN A 67 -17.80 -4.04 -1.04
CA ASN A 67 -18.49 -3.31 0.04
C ASN A 67 -17.62 -2.25 0.74
N ILE A 68 -16.63 -1.70 0.05
CA ILE A 68 -15.82 -0.58 0.56
C ILE A 68 -16.52 0.74 0.18
N PRO A 69 -16.93 1.58 1.14
CA PRO A 69 -17.73 2.78 0.90
C PRO A 69 -16.87 3.94 0.35
N MET A 70 -16.17 3.70 -0.76
CA MET A 70 -15.15 4.60 -1.29
C MET A 70 -15.72 5.96 -1.71
N VAL A 71 -16.87 5.99 -2.39
CA VAL A 71 -17.47 7.24 -2.89
C VAL A 71 -17.91 8.13 -1.72
N ASP A 72 -18.57 7.55 -0.71
CA ASP A 72 -19.06 8.29 0.45
C ASP A 72 -17.89 8.85 1.27
N LYS A 73 -16.84 8.05 1.46
CA LYS A 73 -15.65 8.47 2.21
C LYS A 73 -14.83 9.54 1.45
N LEU A 74 -14.74 9.44 0.14
CA LEU A 74 -14.16 10.51 -0.67
C LEU A 74 -15.00 11.81 -0.58
N ALA A 75 -16.34 11.71 -0.59
CA ALA A 75 -17.22 12.86 -0.42
C ALA A 75 -17.04 13.53 0.95
N GLU A 76 -16.97 12.74 2.03
CA GLU A 76 -16.66 13.23 3.38
C GLU A 76 -15.29 13.94 3.42
N ARG A 77 -14.27 13.32 2.86
CA ARG A 77 -12.91 13.84 2.82
C ARG A 77 -12.83 15.16 2.04
N PHE A 78 -13.35 15.20 0.82
CA PHE A 78 -13.34 16.41 0.01
C PHE A 78 -14.19 17.51 0.63
N SER A 79 -15.30 17.17 1.29
CA SER A 79 -16.10 18.16 2.03
C SER A 79 -15.30 18.83 3.15
N LYS A 80 -14.48 18.06 3.87
CA LYS A 80 -13.59 18.59 4.91
C LYS A 80 -12.49 19.49 4.31
N LEU A 81 -11.89 19.06 3.20
CA LEU A 81 -10.80 19.79 2.55
C LEU A 81 -11.28 21.11 1.92
N GLU A 82 -12.47 21.10 1.30
CA GLU A 82 -13.03 22.28 0.61
C GLU A 82 -13.86 23.18 1.51
N GLY A 83 -14.18 22.77 2.73
CA GLY A 83 -15.04 23.53 3.66
C GLY A 83 -16.47 23.69 3.17
N ARG A 84 -16.95 22.80 2.27
CA ARG A 84 -18.30 22.76 1.73
C ARG A 84 -18.77 21.31 1.56
N ILE A 85 -20.07 21.14 1.39
CA ILE A 85 -20.60 19.79 1.08
C ILE A 85 -20.22 19.41 -0.35
N VAL A 86 -19.51 18.28 -0.50
CA VAL A 86 -19.23 17.61 -1.76
C VAL A 86 -20.13 16.37 -1.86
N SER A 87 -20.94 16.29 -2.90
CA SER A 87 -21.87 15.16 -3.08
C SER A 87 -21.20 13.95 -3.71
N ALA A 88 -21.81 12.77 -3.54
CA ALA A 88 -21.38 11.53 -4.23
C ALA A 88 -21.36 11.71 -5.77
N GLY A 89 -22.30 12.48 -6.33
CA GLY A 89 -22.33 12.77 -7.75
C GLY A 89 -21.12 13.60 -8.21
N GLU A 90 -20.69 14.60 -7.41
CA GLU A 90 -19.47 15.36 -7.69
C GLU A 90 -18.22 14.48 -7.62
N VAL A 91 -18.14 13.56 -6.66
CA VAL A 91 -17.03 12.60 -6.58
C VAL A 91 -16.98 11.72 -7.83
N LEU A 92 -18.10 11.19 -8.30
CA LEU A 92 -18.17 10.40 -9.53
C LEU A 92 -17.73 11.22 -10.76
N ASP A 93 -18.11 12.49 -10.85
CA ASP A 93 -17.63 13.41 -11.89
C ASP A 93 -16.11 13.63 -11.79
N MET A 94 -15.59 13.83 -10.58
CA MET A 94 -14.13 13.95 -10.35
C MET A 94 -13.38 12.68 -10.78
N ILE A 95 -13.91 11.50 -10.49
CA ILE A 95 -13.33 10.20 -10.91
C ILE A 95 -13.33 10.11 -12.44
N SER A 96 -14.43 10.45 -13.11
CA SER A 96 -14.53 10.45 -14.58
C SER A 96 -13.50 11.35 -15.23
N LYS A 97 -13.18 12.48 -14.59
CA LYS A 97 -12.19 13.48 -15.01
C LYS A 97 -10.77 13.18 -14.51
N LYS A 98 -10.51 12.01 -13.91
CA LYS A 98 -9.21 11.57 -13.37
C LYS A 98 -8.63 12.52 -12.31
N LYS A 99 -9.48 13.17 -11.55
CA LYS A 99 -9.10 14.13 -10.50
C LYS A 99 -8.91 13.50 -9.13
N VAL A 100 -9.43 12.29 -8.90
CA VAL A 100 -9.23 11.54 -7.67
C VAL A 100 -7.92 10.78 -7.78
N THR A 101 -6.94 11.19 -7.02
CA THR A 101 -5.58 10.64 -7.06
C THR A 101 -5.46 9.32 -6.30
N PHE A 102 -4.36 8.59 -6.51
CA PHE A 102 -4.04 7.43 -5.68
C PHE A 102 -3.92 7.81 -4.20
N GLU A 103 -3.32 8.96 -3.89
CA GLU A 103 -3.15 9.40 -2.50
C GLU A 103 -4.51 9.67 -1.83
N ASP A 104 -5.49 10.23 -2.55
CA ASP A 104 -6.86 10.40 -2.01
C ASP A 104 -7.48 9.06 -1.63
N VAL A 105 -7.30 8.03 -2.49
CA VAL A 105 -7.79 6.68 -2.21
C VAL A 105 -7.04 6.03 -1.05
N LYS A 106 -5.71 6.16 -1.03
CA LYS A 106 -4.86 5.68 0.06
C LYS A 106 -5.31 6.27 1.39
N ASP A 107 -5.46 7.58 1.45
CA ASP A 107 -5.86 8.28 2.67
C ASP A 107 -7.24 7.81 3.17
N VAL A 108 -8.21 7.62 2.28
CA VAL A 108 -9.52 7.06 2.65
C VAL A 108 -9.37 5.64 3.23
N LEU A 109 -8.59 4.77 2.60
CA LEU A 109 -8.36 3.42 3.11
C LEU A 109 -7.63 3.44 4.48
N TRP A 110 -6.72 4.39 4.67
CA TRP A 110 -6.05 4.61 5.96
C TRP A 110 -7.02 5.11 7.02
N GLU A 111 -7.86 6.11 6.72
CA GLU A 111 -8.91 6.58 7.63
C GLU A 111 -9.88 5.45 8.05
N LEU A 112 -10.17 4.50 7.16
CA LEU A 112 -11.00 3.33 7.45
C LEU A 112 -10.34 2.33 8.41
N THR A 113 -9.01 2.32 8.50
CA THR A 113 -8.21 1.36 9.29
C THR A 113 -7.48 2.00 10.47
N ASP A 114 -7.45 3.32 10.57
CA ASP A 114 -6.91 4.05 11.72
C ASP A 114 -7.80 3.90 12.96
N ASP A 115 -7.32 4.38 14.11
CA ASP A 115 -8.06 4.36 15.37
C ASP A 115 -9.44 5.02 15.23
N GLY A 116 -10.49 4.27 15.53
CA GLY A 116 -11.86 4.69 15.32
C GLY A 116 -12.41 4.47 13.91
N GLY A 117 -11.59 3.99 12.99
CA GLY A 117 -12.01 3.60 11.64
C GLY A 117 -12.86 2.34 11.63
N MET A 118 -13.71 2.21 10.61
CA MET A 118 -14.67 1.10 10.46
C MET A 118 -14.00 -0.28 10.46
N PHE A 119 -12.77 -0.39 9.95
CA PHE A 119 -12.02 -1.63 9.79
C PHE A 119 -10.79 -1.71 10.70
N ASN A 120 -10.70 -0.88 11.72
CA ASN A 120 -9.56 -0.88 12.64
C ASN A 120 -9.34 -2.27 13.26
N ASN A 121 -8.13 -2.80 13.14
CA ASN A 121 -7.69 -4.08 13.74
C ASN A 121 -8.61 -5.28 13.48
N MET A 122 -9.40 -5.28 12.41
CA MET A 122 -10.35 -6.35 12.10
C MET A 122 -9.68 -7.72 11.91
N GLN A 123 -8.44 -7.76 11.39
CA GLN A 123 -7.69 -9.01 11.25
C GLN A 123 -7.23 -9.60 12.59
N GLU A 124 -7.02 -8.81 13.64
CA GLU A 124 -6.57 -9.31 14.95
C GLU A 124 -7.62 -10.15 15.64
N VAL A 125 -8.89 -9.98 15.26
CA VAL A 125 -10.01 -10.82 15.68
C VAL A 125 -9.92 -12.23 15.07
N LEU A 126 -9.11 -12.42 14.03
CA LEU A 126 -8.95 -13.67 13.29
C LEU A 126 -7.77 -14.51 13.82
N SER A 127 -7.91 -15.20 14.94
CA SER A 127 -7.06 -16.28 15.47
C SER A 127 -5.53 -16.05 15.58
N GLU A 128 -4.90 -16.69 16.59
CA GLU A 128 -3.44 -16.66 16.84
C GLU A 128 -2.58 -17.18 15.67
N SER A 129 -3.11 -18.04 14.81
CA SER A 129 -2.39 -18.51 13.61
C SER A 129 -2.12 -17.40 12.60
N VAL A 130 -2.90 -16.32 12.61
CA VAL A 130 -2.71 -15.15 11.76
C VAL A 130 -1.58 -14.29 12.31
N LYS A 131 -1.47 -14.12 13.63
CA LYS A 131 -0.37 -13.36 14.27
C LYS A 131 1.01 -13.93 13.93
N SER A 132 1.16 -15.27 13.94
CA SER A 132 2.44 -15.90 13.57
C SER A 132 2.81 -15.68 12.11
N LYS A 133 1.83 -15.64 11.19
CA LYS A 133 2.07 -15.36 9.76
C LYS A 133 2.51 -13.91 9.53
N TRP A 134 1.93 -12.97 10.26
CA TRP A 134 2.35 -11.56 10.20
C TRP A 134 3.76 -11.36 10.75
N LYS A 135 4.12 -12.04 11.83
CA LYS A 135 5.49 -12.04 12.36
C LYS A 135 6.48 -12.58 11.33
N ASN A 136 6.18 -13.72 10.73
CA ASN A 136 7.05 -14.33 9.71
C ASN A 136 7.20 -13.43 8.47
N LEU A 137 6.15 -12.68 8.10
CA LEU A 137 6.23 -11.70 7.02
C LEU A 137 7.13 -10.51 7.39
N ALA A 138 7.01 -9.99 8.61
CA ALA A 138 7.89 -8.91 9.07
C ALA A 138 9.36 -9.36 9.02
N ASP A 139 9.66 -10.55 9.56
CA ASP A 139 10.99 -11.14 9.52
C ASP A 139 11.50 -11.32 8.07
N ALA A 140 10.63 -11.73 7.14
CA ALA A 140 10.99 -11.88 5.72
C ALA A 140 11.27 -10.52 5.03
N ILE A 141 10.52 -9.49 5.36
CA ILE A 141 10.75 -8.12 4.84
C ILE A 141 12.08 -7.57 5.39
N ASP A 142 12.36 -7.80 6.68
CA ASP A 142 13.62 -7.36 7.30
C ASP A 142 14.84 -8.06 6.68
N ILE A 143 14.73 -9.36 6.36
CA ILE A 143 15.76 -10.11 5.64
C ILE A 143 15.94 -9.52 4.23
N MET A 144 14.87 -9.26 3.49
CA MET A 144 14.95 -8.68 2.15
C MET A 144 15.61 -7.30 2.17
N LEU A 145 15.34 -6.48 3.18
CA LEU A 145 16.00 -5.18 3.37
C LEU A 145 17.48 -5.36 3.71
N GLY A 146 17.83 -6.35 4.54
CA GLY A 146 19.21 -6.72 4.84
C GLY A 146 19.98 -7.16 3.59
N ASP A 147 19.41 -8.05 2.79
CA ASP A 147 20.00 -8.55 1.54
C ASP A 147 20.22 -7.42 0.52
N ILE A 148 19.29 -6.47 0.42
CA ILE A 148 19.43 -5.29 -0.43
C ILE A 148 20.59 -4.42 0.07
N ALA A 149 20.69 -4.17 1.37
CA ALA A 149 21.77 -3.40 1.98
C ALA A 149 23.15 -4.07 1.77
N GLU A 150 23.22 -5.40 1.86
CA GLU A 150 24.44 -6.19 1.66
C GLU A 150 24.86 -6.23 0.18
N SER A 151 23.89 -6.34 -0.75
CA SER A 151 24.15 -6.34 -2.19
C SER A 151 24.65 -4.99 -2.73
N MET A 152 24.38 -3.90 -2.04
CA MET A 152 24.87 -2.54 -2.40
C MET A 152 26.35 -2.33 -2.06
N GLY A 153 27.01 -3.33 -1.51
CA GLY A 153 28.47 -3.41 -1.40
C GLY A 153 29.05 -2.80 -0.13
N SER A 154 30.21 -3.32 0.26
CA SER A 154 30.99 -3.02 1.48
C SER A 154 31.47 -1.56 1.61
N THR A 155 31.10 -0.66 0.73
CA THR A 155 31.46 0.76 0.75
C THR A 155 30.54 1.61 1.63
N LEU A 156 29.35 1.13 1.97
CA LEU A 156 28.47 1.81 2.93
C LEU A 156 28.42 1.00 4.22
N LYS A 157 29.25 1.34 5.19
CA LYS A 157 29.08 0.90 6.56
C LYS A 157 27.81 1.53 7.14
N TRP A 158 26.69 0.82 7.05
CA TRP A 158 25.43 1.22 7.61
C TRP A 158 25.50 1.12 9.13
N THR A 159 25.71 2.24 9.79
CA THR A 159 25.48 2.37 11.25
C THR A 159 24.01 2.68 11.49
N ALA A 160 23.52 2.48 12.72
CA ALA A 160 22.16 2.86 13.11
C ALA A 160 21.85 4.35 12.80
N GLU A 161 22.85 5.21 12.82
CA GLU A 161 22.77 6.62 12.42
C GLU A 161 22.49 6.78 10.92
N SER A 162 23.09 5.93 10.06
CA SER A 162 22.85 5.94 8.62
C SER A 162 21.42 5.55 8.26
N LEU A 163 20.83 4.60 8.99
CA LEU A 163 19.42 4.22 8.83
C LEU A 163 18.47 5.36 9.24
N THR A 164 18.80 6.09 10.27
CA THR A 164 18.03 7.27 10.70
C THR A 164 18.14 8.41 9.67
N THR A 165 19.32 8.63 9.12
CA THR A 165 19.56 9.62 8.05
C THR A 165 18.85 9.22 6.75
N LEU A 166 18.80 7.93 6.43
CA LEU A 166 18.03 7.39 5.30
C LEU A 166 16.54 7.59 5.47
N ALA A 167 16.01 7.31 6.64
CA ALA A 167 14.60 7.54 6.96
C ALA A 167 14.21 9.02 6.85
N GLN A 168 15.13 9.92 7.20
CA GLN A 168 14.94 11.38 7.10
C GLN A 168 15.11 11.93 5.68
N ASN A 169 16.01 11.32 4.87
CA ASN A 169 16.32 11.78 3.52
C ASN A 169 15.78 10.83 2.43
N TRP A 170 14.81 10.00 2.77
CA TRP A 170 14.25 8.96 1.91
C TRP A 170 13.86 9.45 0.52
N LYS A 171 13.33 10.67 0.41
CA LYS A 171 12.92 11.28 -0.87
C LYS A 171 14.08 11.47 -1.86
N GLU A 172 15.33 11.55 -1.37
CA GLU A 172 16.52 11.70 -2.22
C GLU A 172 17.16 10.35 -2.56
N VAL A 173 16.91 9.33 -1.73
CA VAL A 173 17.50 7.99 -1.88
C VAL A 173 16.65 7.07 -2.78
N VAL A 174 15.34 7.25 -2.80
CA VAL A 174 14.40 6.46 -3.64
C VAL A 174 14.80 6.43 -5.12
N PRO A 175 15.13 7.57 -5.78
CA PRO A 175 15.53 7.54 -7.19
C PRO A 175 16.83 6.74 -7.44
N ALA A 176 17.75 6.74 -6.48
CA ALA A 176 19.00 6.00 -6.60
C ALA A 176 18.79 4.48 -6.45
N ILE A 177 17.87 4.08 -5.55
CA ILE A 177 17.48 2.67 -5.38
C ILE A 177 16.69 2.18 -6.59
N GLU A 178 15.76 2.97 -7.12
CA GLU A 178 15.00 2.65 -8.33
C GLU A 178 15.93 2.48 -9.55
N ALA A 179 16.93 3.34 -9.69
CA ALA A 179 17.93 3.22 -10.74
C ALA A 179 18.80 1.97 -10.58
N ALA A 180 19.19 1.62 -9.35
CA ALA A 180 19.99 0.43 -9.07
C ALA A 180 19.19 -0.86 -9.33
N VAL A 181 17.93 -0.93 -8.88
CA VAL A 181 17.02 -2.09 -9.12
C VAL A 181 16.71 -2.23 -10.60
N GLY A 182 16.53 -1.13 -11.32
CA GLY A 182 16.33 -1.12 -12.78
C GLY A 182 17.57 -1.66 -13.53
N ALA A 183 18.78 -1.27 -13.13
CA ALA A 183 20.03 -1.76 -13.71
C ALA A 183 20.26 -3.27 -13.43
N PHE A 184 19.91 -3.76 -12.23
CA PHE A 184 20.01 -5.19 -11.88
C PHE A 184 18.98 -6.05 -12.60
N GLY A 185 17.75 -5.55 -12.82
CA GLY A 185 16.71 -6.24 -13.60
C GLY A 185 17.10 -6.46 -15.04
N VAL A 186 17.80 -5.50 -15.65
CA VAL A 186 18.32 -5.61 -17.03
C VAL A 186 19.48 -6.60 -17.12
N TYR A 187 20.34 -6.70 -16.10
CA TYR A 187 21.48 -7.62 -16.09
C TYR A 187 21.07 -9.10 -16.01
N LYS A 188 19.96 -9.40 -15.32
CA LYS A 188 19.46 -10.78 -15.13
C LYS A 188 18.66 -11.31 -16.34
N VAL A 189 18.28 -10.45 -17.28
CA VAL A 189 17.59 -10.83 -18.53
C VAL A 189 18.58 -11.04 -19.68
N ALA A 190 19.85 -10.58 -19.52
CA ALA A 190 20.89 -10.63 -20.55
C ALA A 190 21.92 -11.77 -20.34
N THR A 191 21.79 -12.58 -19.29
CA THR A 191 22.56 -13.81 -19.01
C THR A 191 21.65 -15.02 -18.88
#